data_00448d4d4a10701da15b1b7c3c6ffc08
#
_entry.id   00448d4d4a10701da15b1b7c3c6ffc08
#
_cell.length_a   1.000
_cell.length_b   1.000
_cell.length_c   1.000
_cell.angle_alpha   90.00
_cell.angle_beta   90.00
_cell.angle_gamma   90.00
#
_symmetry.space_group_name_H-M   'P 1'
#
loop_
_entity.id
_entity.type
_entity.pdbx_description
1 polymer ?
#
loop_
_entity_poly.entity_id
_entity_poly.type
_entity_poly.pdbx_seq_one_letter_code
_entity_poly.pdbx_strand_id
1 'polypeptide(L)'
;MSLSTKDIVDGFWRHRPEDGFPPAPVERLEEYDGAERLNLACTQTELPPHRQQKLVEAWCEALPGFTRLRFLWMSSRVSQALFEAACRVPRLEGLYVKWGAIDDLSPVARRLGLRFLHVGSAPRITSIECLSELRGLEVLELENLHRVADLSVIGRLSDLEGLALYGGEKRWQVPDLAPVSRLAALRYLFLVGLRPANRSLRPLYGLEHLRTLRLDPSWPQDEVLDLQVRCPELRIT
;
A
#
# COMPACT_ATOMS: atom_id res chain seq x y z
N MET A 1 13.31 13.65 -3.96
CA MET A 1 13.28 13.98 -2.52
C MET A 1 13.12 12.68 -1.78
N SER A 2 14.11 12.23 -0.99
CA SER A 2 13.95 11.02 -0.18
C SER A 2 12.89 11.28 0.89
N LEU A 3 12.06 10.27 1.18
CA LEU A 3 11.08 10.34 2.26
C LEU A 3 11.81 10.54 3.60
N SER A 4 11.26 11.37 4.46
CA SER A 4 11.72 11.44 5.83
C SER A 4 11.33 10.16 6.58
N THR A 5 12.04 9.83 7.65
CA THR A 5 11.66 8.70 8.51
C THR A 5 10.23 8.85 9.05
N LYS A 6 9.80 10.09 9.31
CA LYS A 6 8.44 10.40 9.71
C LYS A 6 7.42 10.03 8.64
N ASP A 7 7.68 10.37 7.37
CA ASP A 7 6.78 10.04 6.26
C ASP A 7 6.61 8.53 6.08
N ILE A 8 7.67 7.76 6.31
CA ILE A 8 7.64 6.31 6.22
C ILE A 8 6.90 5.70 7.42
N VAL A 9 7.25 6.11 8.65
CA VAL A 9 6.70 5.53 9.90
C VAL A 9 5.23 5.90 10.11
N ASP A 10 4.85 7.14 9.81
CA ASP A 10 3.47 7.60 9.93
C ASP A 10 2.59 7.08 8.78
N GLY A 11 3.21 6.38 7.81
CA GLY A 11 2.58 6.02 6.56
C GLY A 11 2.24 7.28 5.76
N PHE A 12 2.85 7.47 4.61
CA PHE A 12 2.62 8.62 3.74
C PHE A 12 1.13 8.91 3.48
N TRP A 13 0.30 7.88 3.61
CA TRP A 13 -1.13 7.86 3.37
C TRP A 13 -1.98 8.12 4.60
N ARG A 14 -1.41 8.13 5.79
CA ARG A 14 -2.19 8.29 7.01
C ARG A 14 -2.70 9.70 7.14
N HIS A 15 -3.86 9.78 7.77
CA HIS A 15 -4.55 11.03 8.01
C HIS A 15 -3.64 12.02 8.76
N ARG A 16 -3.18 13.05 8.07
CA ARG A 16 -2.35 14.14 8.57
C ARG A 16 -2.93 15.48 8.09
N PRO A 17 -4.05 15.90 8.67
CA PRO A 17 -4.75 17.10 8.22
C PRO A 17 -3.87 18.37 8.34
N GLU A 18 -2.94 18.39 9.27
CA GLU A 18 -1.94 19.46 9.41
C GLU A 18 -1.02 19.60 8.20
N ASP A 19 -0.79 18.52 7.48
CA ASP A 19 -0.02 18.48 6.23
C ASP A 19 -0.94 18.57 4.99
N GLY A 20 -2.26 18.69 5.19
CA GLY A 20 -3.26 18.65 4.12
C GLY A 20 -3.36 17.27 3.46
N PHE A 21 -3.22 16.18 4.24
CA PHE A 21 -3.10 14.83 3.71
C PHE A 21 -3.93 13.80 4.49
N PRO A 22 -4.89 13.10 3.84
CA PRO A 22 -5.46 13.41 2.54
C PRO A 22 -6.25 14.73 2.56
N PRO A 23 -6.53 15.34 1.40
CA PRO A 23 -7.45 16.48 1.35
C PRO A 23 -8.88 16.04 1.73
N ALA A 24 -9.79 17.00 1.86
CA ALA A 24 -11.19 16.70 2.09
C ALA A 24 -11.73 15.74 1.02
N PRO A 25 -12.60 14.77 1.38
CA PRO A 25 -13.15 13.82 0.43
C PRO A 25 -14.06 14.52 -0.59
N VAL A 26 -13.92 14.12 -1.85
CA VAL A 26 -14.71 14.61 -2.99
C VAL A 26 -15.60 13.46 -3.46
N GLU A 27 -16.90 13.72 -3.62
CA GLU A 27 -17.87 12.75 -4.09
C GLU A 27 -18.17 12.93 -5.58
N ARG A 28 -18.37 14.18 -6.01
CA ARG A 28 -18.79 14.54 -7.36
C ARG A 28 -17.66 15.16 -8.15
N LEU A 29 -17.68 14.94 -9.47
CA LEU A 29 -16.62 15.39 -10.35
C LEU A 29 -16.45 16.92 -10.37
N GLU A 30 -17.56 17.66 -10.30
CA GLU A 30 -17.58 19.13 -10.27
C GLU A 30 -16.97 19.74 -8.98
N GLU A 31 -16.80 18.95 -7.95
CA GLU A 31 -16.16 19.38 -6.68
C GLU A 31 -14.62 19.33 -6.75
N TYR A 32 -14.07 18.66 -7.78
CA TYR A 32 -12.63 18.56 -7.94
C TYR A 32 -12.06 19.76 -8.70
N ASP A 33 -11.18 20.49 -8.05
CA ASP A 33 -10.59 21.74 -8.56
C ASP A 33 -9.38 21.55 -9.49
N GLY A 34 -9.03 20.31 -9.84
CA GLY A 34 -7.87 19.99 -10.68
C GLY A 34 -6.52 20.04 -9.93
N ALA A 35 -6.52 19.96 -8.61
CA ALA A 35 -5.31 19.94 -7.79
C ALA A 35 -4.44 18.70 -8.03
N GLU A 36 -3.20 18.70 -7.50
CA GLU A 36 -2.30 17.54 -7.56
C GLU A 36 -2.72 16.39 -6.63
N ARG A 37 -3.65 16.66 -5.71
CA ARG A 37 -4.12 15.72 -4.68
C ARG A 37 -5.63 15.58 -4.75
N LEU A 38 -6.12 14.35 -4.72
CA LEU A 38 -7.54 14.04 -4.72
C LEU A 38 -7.84 12.93 -3.71
N ASN A 39 -8.82 13.15 -2.85
CA ASN A 39 -9.41 12.14 -2.00
C ASN A 39 -10.81 11.81 -2.54
N LEU A 40 -10.94 10.70 -3.26
CA LEU A 40 -12.17 10.29 -3.93
C LEU A 40 -13.00 9.36 -3.04
N ALA A 41 -14.25 9.76 -2.77
CA ALA A 41 -15.20 9.01 -1.96
C ALA A 41 -16.57 8.90 -2.64
N CYS A 42 -16.61 8.43 -3.89
CA CYS A 42 -17.82 8.39 -4.73
C CYS A 42 -18.72 7.15 -4.52
N THR A 43 -18.37 6.27 -3.60
CA THR A 43 -19.20 5.10 -3.20
C THR A 43 -19.43 5.11 -1.70
N GLN A 44 -20.41 4.32 -1.22
CA GLN A 44 -20.81 4.26 0.19
C GLN A 44 -21.27 5.63 0.72
N THR A 45 -21.95 6.40 -0.13
CA THR A 45 -22.54 7.70 0.17
C THR A 45 -24.01 7.57 0.53
N GLU A 46 -24.67 8.67 0.92
CA GLU A 46 -26.10 8.73 1.16
C GLU A 46 -26.98 8.56 -0.12
N LEU A 47 -26.33 8.59 -1.30
CA LEU A 47 -27.04 8.47 -2.58
C LEU A 47 -27.55 7.05 -2.82
N PRO A 48 -28.68 6.88 -3.53
CA PRO A 48 -29.14 5.57 -3.97
C PRO A 48 -28.11 4.86 -4.88
N PRO A 49 -28.06 3.51 -4.87
CA PRO A 49 -27.05 2.74 -5.61
C PRO A 49 -26.90 3.11 -7.08
N HIS A 50 -28.01 3.36 -7.78
CA HIS A 50 -27.96 3.75 -9.21
C HIS A 50 -27.30 5.12 -9.45
N ARG A 51 -27.38 6.05 -8.48
CA ARG A 51 -26.70 7.35 -8.56
C ARG A 51 -25.23 7.22 -8.22
N GLN A 52 -24.89 6.39 -7.21
CA GLN A 52 -23.48 6.07 -6.91
C GLN A 52 -22.81 5.43 -8.14
N GLN A 53 -23.50 4.53 -8.85
CA GLN A 53 -22.98 3.92 -10.08
C GLN A 53 -22.68 4.97 -11.16
N LYS A 54 -23.54 5.97 -11.34
CA LYS A 54 -23.30 7.08 -12.29
C LYS A 54 -22.10 7.94 -11.89
N LEU A 55 -21.87 8.15 -10.58
CA LEU A 55 -20.67 8.85 -10.11
C LEU A 55 -19.41 8.04 -10.45
N VAL A 56 -19.41 6.73 -10.19
CA VAL A 56 -18.29 5.86 -10.55
C VAL A 56 -18.00 5.90 -12.05
N GLU A 57 -19.03 5.84 -12.89
CA GLU A 57 -18.88 5.93 -14.35
C GLU A 57 -18.27 7.27 -14.79
N ALA A 58 -18.77 8.38 -14.23
CA ALA A 58 -18.22 9.71 -14.53
C ALA A 58 -16.74 9.83 -14.10
N TRP A 59 -16.38 9.33 -12.94
CA TRP A 59 -14.99 9.29 -12.47
C TRP A 59 -14.10 8.38 -13.32
N CYS A 60 -14.60 7.22 -13.74
CA CYS A 60 -13.87 6.32 -14.63
C CYS A 60 -13.54 6.95 -15.98
N GLU A 61 -14.44 7.79 -16.51
CA GLU A 61 -14.24 8.53 -17.74
C GLU A 61 -13.26 9.70 -17.56
N ALA A 62 -13.36 10.44 -16.46
CA ALA A 62 -12.60 11.67 -16.24
C ALA A 62 -11.15 11.43 -15.79
N LEU A 63 -10.89 10.46 -14.89
CA LEU A 63 -9.58 10.21 -14.26
C LEU A 63 -8.41 10.17 -15.26
N PRO A 64 -8.50 9.48 -16.42
CA PRO A 64 -7.41 9.43 -17.40
C PRO A 64 -7.01 10.79 -17.98
N GLY A 65 -7.88 11.78 -17.91
CA GLY A 65 -7.64 13.14 -18.38
C GLY A 65 -6.93 14.06 -17.36
N PHE A 66 -6.76 13.65 -16.12
CA PHE A 66 -6.20 14.51 -15.07
C PHE A 66 -4.67 14.57 -15.11
N THR A 67 -4.14 15.45 -15.93
CA THR A 67 -2.70 15.58 -16.17
C THR A 67 -1.91 16.20 -15.01
N ARG A 68 -2.59 16.86 -14.04
CA ARG A 68 -1.95 17.45 -12.86
C ARG A 68 -2.02 16.56 -11.63
N LEU A 69 -2.92 15.55 -11.60
CA LEU A 69 -3.12 14.66 -10.46
C LEU A 69 -1.90 13.76 -10.26
N ARG A 70 -1.30 13.83 -9.06
CA ARG A 70 -0.14 13.04 -8.64
C ARG A 70 -0.48 12.07 -7.52
N PHE A 71 -1.39 12.44 -6.63
CA PHE A 71 -1.73 11.66 -5.45
C PHE A 71 -3.24 11.44 -5.37
N LEU A 72 -3.64 10.17 -5.44
CA LEU A 72 -5.05 9.77 -5.40
C LEU A 72 -5.32 8.85 -4.22
N TRP A 73 -6.20 9.31 -3.32
CA TRP A 73 -6.84 8.46 -2.32
C TRP A 73 -8.20 8.05 -2.82
N MET A 74 -8.47 6.75 -2.77
CA MET A 74 -9.81 6.21 -2.95
C MET A 74 -10.28 5.69 -1.59
N SER A 75 -10.90 6.58 -0.80
CA SER A 75 -11.25 6.36 0.60
C SER A 75 -12.60 5.65 0.82
N SER A 76 -13.34 5.36 -0.25
CA SER A 76 -14.53 4.51 -0.26
C SER A 76 -14.29 3.21 -1.04
N ARG A 77 -15.31 2.36 -1.22
CA ARG A 77 -15.16 1.08 -1.93
C ARG A 77 -14.79 1.28 -3.40
N VAL A 78 -13.73 0.62 -3.84
CA VAL A 78 -13.16 0.73 -5.18
C VAL A 78 -13.51 -0.50 -6.02
N SER A 79 -14.23 -0.31 -7.11
CA SER A 79 -14.49 -1.35 -8.12
C SER A 79 -13.26 -1.57 -9.01
N GLN A 80 -13.22 -2.71 -9.73
CA GLN A 80 -12.17 -2.99 -10.71
C GLN A 80 -12.08 -1.86 -11.76
N ALA A 81 -13.22 -1.43 -12.32
CA ALA A 81 -13.25 -0.37 -13.33
C ALA A 81 -12.66 0.96 -12.82
N LEU A 82 -13.00 1.35 -11.57
CA LEU A 82 -12.47 2.57 -10.96
C LEU A 82 -10.96 2.47 -10.69
N PHE A 83 -10.48 1.30 -10.25
CA PHE A 83 -9.05 1.03 -10.09
C PHE A 83 -8.29 1.13 -11.43
N GLU A 84 -8.84 0.53 -12.49
CA GLU A 84 -8.26 0.62 -13.84
C GLU A 84 -8.20 2.05 -14.35
N ALA A 85 -9.26 2.84 -14.11
CA ALA A 85 -9.28 4.26 -14.46
C ALA A 85 -8.21 5.06 -13.69
N ALA A 86 -8.07 4.81 -12.38
CA ALA A 86 -7.01 5.40 -11.55
C ALA A 86 -5.61 5.06 -12.09
N CYS A 87 -5.40 3.82 -12.51
CA CYS A 87 -4.14 3.38 -13.13
C CYS A 87 -3.88 4.03 -14.50
N ARG A 88 -4.83 4.71 -15.11
CA ARG A 88 -4.62 5.49 -16.35
C ARG A 88 -4.29 6.96 -16.12
N VAL A 89 -4.32 7.46 -14.89
CA VAL A 89 -3.92 8.84 -14.56
C VAL A 89 -2.46 9.09 -14.96
N PRO A 90 -2.14 10.06 -15.84
CA PRO A 90 -0.83 10.11 -16.51
C PRO A 90 0.38 10.30 -15.61
N ARG A 91 0.23 11.10 -14.53
CA ARG A 91 1.34 11.52 -13.65
C ARG A 91 1.20 11.02 -12.22
N LEU A 92 0.49 9.90 -12.04
CA LEU A 92 0.24 9.34 -10.72
C LEU A 92 1.55 8.84 -10.08
N GLU A 93 1.88 9.39 -8.93
CA GLU A 93 3.02 9.02 -8.09
C GLU A 93 2.56 8.25 -6.85
N GLY A 94 1.34 8.48 -6.42
CA GLY A 94 0.79 7.83 -5.24
C GLY A 94 -0.66 7.39 -5.43
N LEU A 95 -0.92 6.11 -5.08
CA LEU A 95 -2.24 5.50 -5.15
C LEU A 95 -2.59 4.80 -3.83
N TYR A 96 -3.68 5.23 -3.23
CA TYR A 96 -4.25 4.62 -2.04
C TYR A 96 -5.63 4.03 -2.35
N VAL A 97 -5.79 2.73 -2.14
CA VAL A 97 -7.05 1.99 -2.27
C VAL A 97 -7.45 1.47 -0.89
N LYS A 98 -8.47 2.05 -0.27
CA LYS A 98 -8.88 1.68 1.10
C LYS A 98 -9.58 0.33 1.16
N TRP A 99 -10.57 0.10 0.28
CA TRP A 99 -11.34 -1.14 0.20
C TRP A 99 -11.49 -1.59 -1.25
N GLY A 100 -10.62 -2.50 -1.65
CA GLY A 100 -10.56 -2.99 -3.03
C GLY A 100 -11.57 -4.11 -3.30
N ALA A 101 -12.68 -3.80 -3.98
CA ALA A 101 -13.51 -4.82 -4.62
C ALA A 101 -12.89 -5.23 -5.98
N ILE A 102 -11.57 -5.38 -5.99
CA ILE A 102 -10.73 -5.70 -7.15
C ILE A 102 -10.26 -7.15 -7.11
N ASP A 103 -10.03 -7.74 -8.24
CA ASP A 103 -9.53 -9.11 -8.41
C ASP A 103 -8.30 -9.19 -9.33
N ASP A 104 -8.01 -8.12 -10.08
CA ASP A 104 -6.83 -7.97 -10.90
C ASP A 104 -6.05 -6.69 -10.52
N LEU A 105 -4.80 -6.88 -10.09
CA LEU A 105 -3.88 -5.79 -9.75
C LEU A 105 -3.01 -5.37 -10.94
N SER A 106 -3.01 -6.13 -12.06
CA SER A 106 -2.14 -5.91 -13.20
C SER A 106 -2.20 -4.50 -13.82
N PRO A 107 -3.31 -3.75 -13.78
CA PRO A 107 -3.33 -2.39 -14.29
C PRO A 107 -2.30 -1.46 -13.66
N VAL A 108 -1.87 -1.70 -12.42
CA VAL A 108 -0.88 -0.87 -11.72
C VAL A 108 0.51 -0.94 -12.37
N ALA A 109 0.85 -2.04 -13.03
CA ALA A 109 2.13 -2.22 -13.73
C ALA A 109 2.39 -1.19 -14.82
N ARG A 110 1.33 -0.54 -15.33
CA ARG A 110 1.44 0.55 -16.31
C ARG A 110 1.94 1.87 -15.71
N ARG A 111 2.04 1.94 -14.38
CA ARG A 111 2.40 3.16 -13.63
C ARG A 111 3.85 3.13 -13.16
N LEU A 112 4.80 3.11 -14.08
CA LEU A 112 6.25 3.04 -13.80
C LEU A 112 6.76 4.22 -12.94
N GLY A 113 6.04 5.35 -12.90
CA GLY A 113 6.35 6.49 -12.03
C GLY A 113 5.72 6.42 -10.64
N LEU A 114 5.05 5.31 -10.29
CA LEU A 114 4.43 5.16 -8.99
C LEU A 114 5.51 4.94 -7.92
N ARG A 115 5.48 5.77 -6.88
CA ARG A 115 6.39 5.74 -5.72
C ARG A 115 5.71 5.19 -4.47
N PHE A 116 4.41 5.37 -4.38
CA PHE A 116 3.61 5.02 -3.21
C PHE A 116 2.39 4.22 -3.62
N LEU A 117 2.24 3.01 -3.06
CA LEU A 117 1.09 2.15 -3.30
C LEU A 117 0.55 1.59 -2.00
N HIS A 118 -0.72 1.84 -1.72
CA HIS A 118 -1.48 1.13 -0.70
C HIS A 118 -2.64 0.37 -1.36
N VAL A 119 -2.74 -0.92 -1.07
CA VAL A 119 -3.87 -1.76 -1.48
C VAL A 119 -4.49 -2.36 -0.22
N GLY A 120 -5.62 -1.78 0.20
CA GLY A 120 -6.35 -2.19 1.39
C GLY A 120 -7.51 -3.14 1.05
N SER A 121 -7.64 -4.17 1.86
CA SER A 121 -8.80 -5.08 1.90
C SER A 121 -9.27 -5.58 0.52
N ALA A 122 -8.33 -6.12 -0.28
CA ALA A 122 -8.62 -6.70 -1.60
C ALA A 122 -8.55 -8.26 -1.58
N PRO A 123 -9.50 -8.94 -0.92
CA PRO A 123 -9.40 -10.37 -0.61
C PRO A 123 -9.53 -11.29 -1.82
N ARG A 124 -9.85 -10.78 -3.01
CA ARG A 124 -9.94 -11.56 -4.24
C ARG A 124 -8.63 -11.61 -5.01
N ILE A 125 -7.68 -10.73 -4.72
CA ILE A 125 -6.34 -10.74 -5.31
C ILE A 125 -5.62 -12.05 -4.93
N THR A 126 -5.07 -12.73 -5.92
CA THR A 126 -4.34 -13.99 -5.77
C THR A 126 -2.87 -13.89 -6.15
N SER A 127 -2.46 -12.82 -6.84
CA SER A 127 -1.08 -12.57 -7.26
C SER A 127 -0.75 -11.09 -7.19
N ILE A 128 0.49 -10.80 -6.82
CA ILE A 128 1.09 -9.46 -6.82
C ILE A 128 2.31 -9.39 -7.77
N GLU A 129 2.48 -10.37 -8.66
CA GLU A 129 3.65 -10.44 -9.57
C GLU A 129 3.78 -9.19 -10.47
N CYS A 130 2.68 -8.55 -10.82
CA CYS A 130 2.66 -7.30 -11.58
C CYS A 130 3.44 -6.16 -10.92
N LEU A 131 3.67 -6.21 -9.59
CA LEU A 131 4.47 -5.22 -8.88
C LEU A 131 5.95 -5.23 -9.28
N SER A 132 6.45 -6.30 -9.92
CA SER A 132 7.82 -6.40 -10.43
C SER A 132 8.20 -5.26 -11.40
N GLU A 133 7.22 -4.67 -12.05
CA GLU A 133 7.42 -3.55 -12.98
C GLU A 133 7.64 -2.20 -12.26
N LEU A 134 7.27 -2.10 -10.98
CA LEU A 134 7.30 -0.86 -10.20
C LEU A 134 8.63 -0.68 -9.46
N ARG A 135 9.74 -0.69 -10.18
CA ARG A 135 11.10 -0.64 -9.59
C ARG A 135 11.38 0.61 -8.76
N GLY A 136 10.77 1.74 -9.12
CA GLY A 136 10.88 2.99 -8.36
C GLY A 136 9.91 3.12 -7.19
N LEU A 137 9.29 2.02 -6.74
CA LEU A 137 8.36 2.05 -5.62
C LEU A 137 9.15 2.21 -4.31
N GLU A 138 8.83 3.27 -3.56
CA GLU A 138 9.47 3.63 -2.29
C GLU A 138 8.68 3.13 -1.08
N VAL A 139 7.34 3.10 -1.18
CA VAL A 139 6.46 2.57 -0.12
C VAL A 139 5.41 1.64 -0.71
N LEU A 140 5.29 0.46 -0.12
CA LEU A 140 4.27 -0.53 -0.42
C LEU A 140 3.52 -0.93 0.84
N GLU A 141 2.21 -0.76 0.84
CA GLU A 141 1.33 -1.25 1.89
C GLU A 141 0.28 -2.20 1.29
N LEU A 142 0.28 -3.44 1.77
CA LEU A 142 -0.68 -4.47 1.35
C LEU A 142 -1.48 -4.94 2.56
N GLU A 143 -2.81 -4.82 2.49
CA GLU A 143 -3.69 -5.14 3.59
C GLU A 143 -4.72 -6.20 3.19
N ASN A 144 -4.82 -7.26 3.99
CA ASN A 144 -5.84 -8.30 3.87
C ASN A 144 -5.84 -9.06 2.52
N LEU A 145 -4.66 -9.27 1.91
CA LEU A 145 -4.51 -10.04 0.67
C LEU A 145 -4.31 -11.55 0.97
N HIS A 146 -5.22 -12.16 1.70
CA HIS A 146 -5.07 -13.52 2.26
C HIS A 146 -4.90 -14.65 1.25
N ARG A 147 -5.18 -14.42 -0.04
CA ARG A 147 -5.01 -15.41 -1.11
C ARG A 147 -3.64 -15.31 -1.78
N VAL A 148 -2.86 -14.27 -1.48
CA VAL A 148 -1.50 -14.10 -1.97
C VAL A 148 -0.56 -14.86 -1.03
N ALA A 149 -0.03 -15.99 -1.46
CA ALA A 149 0.96 -16.75 -0.71
C ALA A 149 2.40 -16.40 -1.12
N ASP A 150 2.61 -16.10 -2.41
CA ASP A 150 3.93 -15.79 -2.96
C ASP A 150 4.24 -14.29 -2.82
N LEU A 151 5.26 -13.99 -2.00
CA LEU A 151 5.79 -12.63 -1.81
C LEU A 151 7.13 -12.42 -2.55
N SER A 152 7.57 -13.35 -3.40
CA SER A 152 8.90 -13.31 -4.04
C SER A 152 9.14 -12.03 -4.83
N VAL A 153 8.11 -11.47 -5.45
CA VAL A 153 8.16 -10.21 -6.20
C VAL A 153 8.62 -9.04 -5.34
N ILE A 154 8.26 -9.01 -4.04
CA ILE A 154 8.65 -7.93 -3.12
C ILE A 154 10.17 -7.79 -3.09
N GLY A 155 10.91 -8.90 -3.09
CA GLY A 155 12.37 -8.89 -3.09
C GLY A 155 13.04 -8.30 -4.35
N ARG A 156 12.25 -7.91 -5.37
CA ARG A 156 12.74 -7.23 -6.59
C ARG A 156 12.57 -5.71 -6.54
N LEU A 157 11.90 -5.19 -5.51
CA LEU A 157 11.61 -3.77 -5.32
C LEU A 157 12.78 -3.10 -4.57
N SER A 158 13.92 -2.92 -5.25
CA SER A 158 15.19 -2.50 -4.63
C SER A 158 15.13 -1.13 -3.95
N ASP A 159 14.26 -0.25 -4.41
CA ASP A 159 14.15 1.14 -3.92
C ASP A 159 13.17 1.26 -2.74
N LEU A 160 12.60 0.11 -2.28
CA LEU A 160 11.59 0.11 -1.24
C LEU A 160 12.19 0.48 0.12
N GLU A 161 11.78 1.63 0.63
CA GLU A 161 12.15 2.15 1.96
C GLU A 161 11.13 1.78 3.05
N GLY A 162 9.86 1.65 2.67
CA GLY A 162 8.75 1.29 3.57
C GLY A 162 7.93 0.11 3.06
N LEU A 163 7.74 -0.90 3.92
CA LEU A 163 6.90 -2.05 3.63
C LEU A 163 5.95 -2.33 4.78
N ALA A 164 4.64 -2.40 4.48
CA ALA A 164 3.64 -2.87 5.42
C ALA A 164 2.87 -4.06 4.84
N LEU A 165 2.87 -5.17 5.57
CA LEU A 165 2.10 -6.37 5.26
C LEU A 165 1.13 -6.62 6.42
N TYR A 166 -0.15 -6.33 6.16
CA TYR A 166 -1.18 -6.32 7.19
C TYR A 166 -2.23 -7.40 6.94
N GLY A 167 -2.30 -8.39 7.82
CA GLY A 167 -3.24 -9.52 7.70
C GLY A 167 -4.61 -9.28 8.32
N GLY A 168 -4.78 -8.22 9.13
CA GLY A 168 -6.03 -7.96 9.84
C GLY A 168 -6.44 -9.08 10.79
N GLU A 169 -7.74 -9.25 11.01
CA GLU A 169 -8.29 -10.30 11.88
C GLU A 169 -8.04 -11.71 11.33
N LYS A 170 -8.14 -11.88 10.01
CA LYS A 170 -7.77 -13.11 9.31
C LYS A 170 -6.29 -13.06 9.01
N ARG A 171 -5.50 -13.80 9.78
CA ARG A 171 -4.05 -13.84 9.61
C ARG A 171 -3.65 -14.22 8.19
N TRP A 172 -2.75 -13.44 7.60
CA TRP A 172 -2.23 -13.68 6.26
C TRP A 172 -1.09 -14.70 6.32
N GLN A 173 -1.31 -15.88 5.71
CA GLN A 173 -0.35 -16.99 5.69
C GLN A 173 0.62 -16.84 4.51
N VAL A 174 1.92 -16.94 4.78
CA VAL A 174 2.98 -16.91 3.77
C VAL A 174 4.03 -17.98 4.09
N PRO A 175 4.83 -18.45 3.12
CA PRO A 175 5.86 -19.44 3.37
C PRO A 175 6.93 -18.96 4.37
N ASP A 176 7.51 -17.80 4.10
CA ASP A 176 8.58 -17.20 4.91
C ASP A 176 8.73 -15.69 4.60
N LEU A 177 9.74 -15.05 5.21
CA LEU A 177 10.14 -13.66 4.97
C LEU A 177 11.39 -13.53 4.08
N ALA A 178 11.86 -14.60 3.44
CA ALA A 178 13.06 -14.56 2.62
C ALA A 178 13.04 -13.46 1.53
N PRO A 179 11.91 -13.14 0.87
CA PRO A 179 11.87 -12.02 -0.07
C PRO A 179 12.24 -10.68 0.56
N VAL A 180 11.89 -10.46 1.83
CA VAL A 180 12.15 -9.18 2.54
C VAL A 180 13.65 -8.96 2.76
N SER A 181 14.45 -10.04 2.92
CA SER A 181 15.90 -9.93 3.13
C SER A 181 16.67 -9.25 1.98
N ARG A 182 16.03 -9.13 0.80
CA ARG A 182 16.64 -8.51 -0.38
C ARG A 182 16.45 -7.00 -0.47
N LEU A 183 15.66 -6.43 0.44
CA LEU A 183 15.29 -5.01 0.44
C LEU A 183 16.35 -4.18 1.16
N ALA A 184 17.51 -3.96 0.53
CA ALA A 184 18.63 -3.27 1.15
C ALA A 184 18.30 -1.82 1.58
N ALA A 185 17.39 -1.14 0.87
CA ALA A 185 16.97 0.23 1.21
C ALA A 185 15.93 0.32 2.32
N LEU A 186 15.42 -0.83 2.83
CA LEU A 186 14.29 -0.86 3.76
C LEU A 186 14.62 -0.20 5.10
N ARG A 187 13.83 0.79 5.49
CA ARG A 187 13.94 1.57 6.73
C ARG A 187 12.81 1.30 7.71
N TYR A 188 11.65 0.97 7.17
CA TYR A 188 10.44 0.69 7.94
C TYR A 188 9.80 -0.61 7.47
N LEU A 189 9.46 -1.47 8.44
CA LEU A 189 8.77 -2.73 8.21
C LEU A 189 7.61 -2.92 9.19
N PHE A 190 6.43 -3.22 8.67
CA PHE A 190 5.23 -3.44 9.45
C PHE A 190 4.68 -4.84 9.15
N LEU A 191 4.69 -5.73 10.13
CA LEU A 191 4.26 -7.13 10.01
C LEU A 191 3.19 -7.44 11.07
N VAL A 192 1.96 -7.02 10.84
CA VAL A 192 0.85 -7.24 11.77
C VAL A 192 -0.18 -8.18 11.17
N GLY A 193 -0.48 -9.27 11.87
CA GLY A 193 -1.37 -10.31 11.39
C GLY A 193 -0.80 -11.16 10.23
N LEU A 194 0.47 -10.98 9.87
CA LEU A 194 1.19 -11.84 8.94
C LEU A 194 1.73 -13.08 9.66
N ARG A 195 1.67 -14.24 9.00
CA ARG A 195 2.09 -15.53 9.56
C ARG A 195 2.96 -16.31 8.59
N PRO A 196 4.28 -16.10 8.63
CA PRO A 196 5.20 -17.01 7.96
C PRO A 196 5.13 -18.42 8.57
N ALA A 197 5.19 -19.46 7.75
CA ALA A 197 5.10 -20.84 8.22
C ALA A 197 6.22 -21.20 9.20
N ASN A 198 7.44 -20.68 8.97
CA ASN A 198 8.60 -20.89 9.83
C ASN A 198 8.68 -19.93 11.03
N ARG A 199 7.83 -18.89 11.06
CA ARG A 199 7.75 -17.84 12.10
C ARG A 199 9.11 -17.22 12.48
N SER A 200 10.06 -17.16 11.53
CA SER A 200 11.41 -16.67 11.77
C SER A 200 11.60 -15.23 11.32
N LEU A 201 12.28 -14.44 12.14
CA LEU A 201 12.73 -13.08 11.84
C LEU A 201 14.17 -13.04 11.30
N ARG A 202 14.84 -14.19 11.17
CA ARG A 202 16.22 -14.26 10.65
C ARG A 202 16.46 -13.60 9.31
N PRO A 203 15.49 -13.61 8.34
CA PRO A 203 15.65 -12.88 7.10
C PRO A 203 15.87 -11.37 7.26
N LEU A 204 15.57 -10.80 8.43
CA LEU A 204 15.72 -9.37 8.71
C LEU A 204 17.14 -8.99 9.22
N TYR A 205 17.97 -9.95 9.59
CA TYR A 205 19.28 -9.70 10.23
C TYR A 205 20.26 -8.89 9.36
N GLY A 206 20.16 -9.02 8.03
CA GLY A 206 21.02 -8.32 7.08
C GLY A 206 20.49 -6.96 6.61
N LEU A 207 19.38 -6.46 7.16
CA LEU A 207 18.79 -5.20 6.74
C LEU A 207 19.42 -4.02 7.49
N GLU A 208 20.61 -3.60 7.07
CA GLU A 208 21.44 -2.58 7.74
C GLU A 208 20.75 -1.22 7.90
N HIS A 209 19.83 -0.89 7.00
CA HIS A 209 19.08 0.37 7.01
C HIS A 209 17.75 0.30 7.78
N LEU A 210 17.33 -0.88 8.22
CA LEU A 210 16.09 -1.04 8.98
C LEU A 210 16.18 -0.32 10.34
N ARG A 211 15.26 0.61 10.59
CA ARG A 211 15.22 1.45 11.79
C ARG A 211 13.98 1.22 12.65
N THR A 212 12.88 0.85 12.00
CA THR A 212 11.63 0.60 12.73
C THR A 212 10.99 -0.68 12.23
N LEU A 213 10.66 -1.56 13.17
CA LEU A 213 9.93 -2.79 12.95
C LEU A 213 8.68 -2.77 13.83
N ARG A 214 7.50 -2.92 13.23
CA ARG A 214 6.26 -3.08 13.96
C ARG A 214 5.75 -4.51 13.84
N LEU A 215 5.53 -5.14 14.99
CA LEU A 215 5.07 -6.52 15.11
C LEU A 215 3.79 -6.59 15.95
N ASP A 216 2.94 -7.58 15.68
CA ASP A 216 1.89 -7.94 16.64
C ASP A 216 2.45 -8.88 17.74
N PRO A 217 1.79 -8.94 18.92
CA PRO A 217 2.30 -9.74 20.06
C PRO A 217 2.39 -11.25 19.83
N SER A 218 1.97 -11.75 18.68
CA SER A 218 1.94 -13.19 18.41
C SER A 218 3.24 -13.73 17.82
N TRP A 219 4.23 -12.87 17.54
CA TRP A 219 5.56 -13.32 17.13
C TRP A 219 6.28 -14.03 18.27
N PRO A 220 7.09 -15.09 18.00
CA PRO A 220 7.86 -15.77 19.02
C PRO A 220 8.81 -14.80 19.74
N GLN A 221 8.75 -14.80 21.07
CA GLN A 221 9.52 -13.86 21.88
C GLN A 221 11.03 -14.07 21.74
N ASP A 222 11.47 -15.30 21.57
CA ASP A 222 12.88 -15.67 21.35
C ASP A 222 13.40 -15.10 20.01
N GLU A 223 12.63 -15.16 18.92
CA GLU A 223 13.01 -14.55 17.64
C GLU A 223 13.09 -13.02 17.73
N VAL A 224 12.18 -12.39 18.50
CA VAL A 224 12.20 -10.94 18.72
C VAL A 224 13.43 -10.53 19.53
N LEU A 225 13.77 -11.26 20.60
CA LEU A 225 14.94 -11.01 21.44
C LEU A 225 16.25 -11.22 20.66
N ASP A 226 16.34 -12.29 19.86
CA ASP A 226 17.53 -12.56 19.04
C ASP A 226 17.75 -11.46 17.99
N LEU A 227 16.68 -11.00 17.35
CA LEU A 227 16.75 -9.86 16.44
C LEU A 227 17.21 -8.58 17.15
N GLN A 228 16.71 -8.31 18.35
CA GLN A 228 17.04 -7.10 19.11
C GLN A 228 18.52 -7.09 19.56
N VAL A 229 19.05 -8.27 19.91
CA VAL A 229 20.48 -8.42 20.22
C VAL A 229 21.37 -8.16 19.00
N ARG A 230 20.95 -8.61 17.83
CA ARG A 230 21.71 -8.45 16.57
C ARG A 230 21.60 -7.06 15.96
N CYS A 231 20.47 -6.40 16.19
CA CYS A 231 20.14 -5.09 15.64
C CYS A 231 19.78 -4.13 16.79
N PRO A 232 20.74 -3.70 17.63
CA PRO A 232 20.44 -2.95 18.85
C PRO A 232 19.84 -1.56 18.62
N GLU A 233 20.06 -0.98 17.43
CA GLU A 233 19.47 0.31 17.03
C GLU A 233 18.06 0.17 16.45
N LEU A 234 17.58 -1.05 16.21
CA LEU A 234 16.27 -1.31 15.66
C LEU A 234 15.19 -1.03 16.71
N ARG A 235 14.30 -0.09 16.41
CA ARG A 235 13.12 0.18 17.24
C ARG A 235 12.03 -0.84 16.90
N ILE A 236 11.71 -1.74 17.83
CA ILE A 236 10.60 -2.69 17.73
C ILE A 236 9.40 -2.16 18.53
N THR A 237 8.18 -2.10 17.91
CA THR A 237 6.95 -1.55 18.49
C THR A 237 5.74 -2.46 18.25
#